data_0165fbe72d52227329d12b4b2c5f4aac
#
_entry.id   0165fbe72d52227329d12b4b2c5f4aac
#
_cell.length_a   1.000
_cell.length_b   1.000
_cell.length_c   1.000
_cell.angle_alpha   90.00
_cell.angle_beta   90.00
_cell.angle_gamma   90.00
#
_symmetry.space_group_name_H-M   'P 1'
#
loop_
_entity.id
_entity.type
_entity.pdbx_description
1 polymer ?
#
loop_
_entity_poly.entity_id
_entity_poly.type
_entity_poly.pdbx_seq_one_letter_code
_entity_poly.pdbx_strand_id
1 'polypeptide(L)'
;VVYHFAAQSFPESSFKTPTYTLNTNVIGTTNLLEELRLAQERIMLSPVIVSVSSSEVYGNPKPDEVPIKETNPIRAANPYSISKVGHDLMSQYYYQAFNLKMIITRMFSHEGSRRGKIFALSSFAYQVVQNEKGLGDYTIKHGNLDSVRTYNHIDDAVHAYWLAVDKCDYGEVYNIGGDYTCTVGDALDMLISRSTVKDKLKKVLDPDRVRPTDITLQIPDSTKFREKTGWKPTKGLEEICDDLLDYWRNIGDLY
;
A
#
# COMPACT_ATOMS: atom_id res chain seq x y z
N VAL A 1 -17.97 2.73 -13.54
CA VAL A 1 -17.01 2.85 -12.44
C VAL A 1 -15.59 2.80 -13.00
N VAL A 2 -14.72 3.66 -12.47
CA VAL A 2 -13.28 3.64 -12.75
C VAL A 2 -12.53 3.41 -11.44
N TYR A 3 -11.73 2.36 -11.36
CA TYR A 3 -10.78 2.13 -10.29
C TYR A 3 -9.38 2.51 -10.80
N HIS A 4 -8.82 3.61 -10.33
CA HIS A 4 -7.52 4.09 -10.78
C HIS A 4 -6.40 3.55 -9.90
N PHE A 5 -5.92 2.35 -10.22
CA PHE A 5 -4.79 1.68 -9.58
C PHE A 5 -3.45 1.93 -10.29
N ALA A 6 -3.48 2.44 -11.52
CA ALA A 6 -2.27 2.60 -12.31
C ALA A 6 -1.29 3.58 -11.66
N ALA A 7 -0.14 3.08 -11.28
CA ALA A 7 0.91 3.86 -10.62
C ALA A 7 2.28 3.17 -10.67
N GLN A 8 3.34 3.96 -10.61
CA GLN A 8 4.61 3.48 -10.09
C GLN A 8 4.47 3.39 -8.58
N SER A 9 4.42 2.18 -8.01
CA SER A 9 3.99 1.93 -6.62
C SER A 9 5.11 1.52 -5.67
N PHE A 10 6.36 1.45 -6.15
CA PHE A 10 7.50 1.02 -5.36
C PHE A 10 8.36 2.20 -4.91
N PRO A 11 8.34 2.59 -3.60
CA PRO A 11 9.04 3.77 -3.10
C PRO A 11 10.54 3.78 -3.40
N GLU A 12 11.23 2.63 -3.30
CA GLU A 12 12.67 2.58 -3.57
C GLU A 12 13.02 2.99 -5.00
N SER A 13 12.26 2.55 -6.00
CA SER A 13 12.46 2.97 -7.40
C SER A 13 12.32 4.48 -7.57
N SER A 14 11.49 5.13 -6.75
CA SER A 14 11.27 6.57 -6.84
C SER A 14 12.52 7.40 -6.50
N PHE A 15 13.41 6.88 -5.65
CA PHE A 15 14.69 7.54 -5.38
C PHE A 15 15.62 7.52 -6.60
N LYS A 16 15.56 6.44 -7.39
CA LYS A 16 16.41 6.25 -8.58
C LYS A 16 15.84 6.96 -9.81
N THR A 17 14.51 6.99 -9.93
CA THR A 17 13.79 7.54 -11.10
C THR A 17 12.64 8.46 -10.68
N PRO A 18 12.91 9.60 -10.00
CA PRO A 18 11.86 10.47 -9.47
C PRO A 18 10.99 11.09 -10.57
N THR A 19 11.57 11.51 -11.68
CA THR A 19 10.81 12.07 -12.81
C THR A 19 9.84 11.07 -13.42
N TYR A 20 10.26 9.80 -13.59
CA TYR A 20 9.38 8.75 -14.07
C TYR A 20 8.20 8.54 -13.10
N THR A 21 8.48 8.51 -11.79
CA THR A 21 7.46 8.37 -10.75
C THR A 21 6.43 9.51 -10.79
N LEU A 22 6.90 10.77 -10.91
CA LEU A 22 6.02 11.94 -11.01
C LEU A 22 5.20 11.91 -12.30
N ASN A 23 5.82 11.63 -13.43
CA ASN A 23 5.11 11.54 -14.72
C ASN A 23 4.03 10.46 -14.69
N THR A 24 4.33 9.29 -14.16
CA THR A 24 3.36 8.19 -14.08
C THR A 24 2.22 8.54 -13.11
N ASN A 25 2.54 8.98 -11.90
CA ASN A 25 1.55 9.09 -10.82
C ASN A 25 0.79 10.43 -10.83
N VAL A 26 1.43 11.54 -11.20
CA VAL A 26 0.78 12.85 -11.22
C VAL A 26 0.24 13.16 -12.61
N ILE A 27 1.11 13.17 -13.62
CA ILE A 27 0.70 13.53 -14.98
C ILE A 27 -0.25 12.47 -15.56
N GLY A 28 0.04 11.16 -15.34
CA GLY A 28 -0.85 10.09 -15.77
C GLY A 28 -2.25 10.19 -15.14
N THR A 29 -2.33 10.49 -13.84
CA THR A 29 -3.62 10.75 -13.16
C THR A 29 -4.32 11.98 -13.73
N THR A 30 -3.58 13.08 -13.92
CA THR A 30 -4.15 14.31 -14.50
C THR A 30 -4.73 14.06 -15.88
N ASN A 31 -4.01 13.34 -16.75
CA ASN A 31 -4.50 12.98 -18.09
C ASN A 31 -5.80 12.16 -18.03
N LEU A 32 -5.86 11.15 -17.16
CA LEU A 32 -7.08 10.36 -16.97
C LEU A 32 -8.25 11.23 -16.50
N LEU A 33 -8.05 12.07 -15.50
CA LEU A 33 -9.10 12.90 -14.94
C LEU A 33 -9.58 13.97 -15.95
N GLU A 34 -8.66 14.53 -16.74
CA GLU A 34 -9.01 15.48 -17.79
C GLU A 34 -9.84 14.84 -18.91
N GLU A 35 -9.49 13.63 -19.36
CA GLU A 35 -10.29 12.90 -20.33
C GLU A 35 -11.68 12.54 -19.79
N LEU A 36 -11.79 12.19 -18.52
CA LEU A 36 -13.08 11.92 -17.88
C LEU A 36 -13.93 13.20 -17.75
N ARG A 37 -13.30 14.35 -17.46
CA ARG A 37 -13.96 15.67 -17.45
C ARG A 37 -14.51 16.00 -18.83
N LEU A 38 -13.69 15.85 -19.87
CA LEU A 38 -14.10 16.11 -21.25
C LEU A 38 -15.20 15.15 -21.71
N ALA A 39 -15.14 13.88 -21.30
CA ALA A 39 -16.20 12.91 -21.59
C ALA A 39 -17.51 13.27 -20.88
N GLN A 40 -17.44 13.78 -19.64
CA GLN A 40 -18.62 14.28 -18.92
C GLN A 40 -19.29 15.43 -19.69
N GLU A 41 -18.51 16.39 -20.22
CA GLU A 41 -19.03 17.52 -20.98
C GLU A 41 -19.59 17.13 -22.35
N ARG A 42 -18.87 16.25 -23.08
CA ARG A 42 -19.21 15.95 -24.49
C ARG A 42 -20.30 14.89 -24.67
N ILE A 43 -20.31 13.89 -23.80
CA ILE A 43 -21.20 12.72 -23.95
C ILE A 43 -21.95 12.36 -22.67
N MET A 44 -21.98 13.27 -21.69
CA MET A 44 -22.66 13.08 -20.40
C MET A 44 -22.20 11.85 -19.62
N LEU A 45 -20.98 11.33 -19.86
CA LEU A 45 -20.41 10.21 -19.14
C LEU A 45 -19.92 10.66 -17.76
N SER A 46 -20.55 10.20 -16.69
CA SER A 46 -20.20 10.57 -15.32
C SER A 46 -19.99 9.33 -14.43
N PRO A 47 -18.87 8.60 -14.60
CA PRO A 47 -18.59 7.43 -13.78
C PRO A 47 -18.22 7.81 -12.35
N VAL A 48 -18.45 6.91 -11.40
CA VAL A 48 -17.80 6.97 -10.10
C VAL A 48 -16.32 6.59 -10.25
N ILE A 49 -15.43 7.39 -9.66
CA ILE A 49 -13.98 7.23 -9.78
C ILE A 49 -13.41 6.98 -8.39
N VAL A 50 -12.85 5.79 -8.16
CA VAL A 50 -12.06 5.49 -6.97
C VAL A 50 -10.60 5.81 -7.27
N SER A 51 -10.12 6.90 -6.68
CA SER A 51 -8.75 7.37 -6.80
C SER A 51 -7.92 6.78 -5.68
N VAL A 52 -6.98 5.90 -6.05
CA VAL A 52 -6.17 5.15 -5.07
C VAL A 52 -4.91 5.93 -4.73
N SER A 53 -5.00 6.71 -3.63
CA SER A 53 -3.88 7.41 -3.01
C SER A 53 -3.04 6.44 -2.14
N SER A 54 -2.42 6.92 -1.09
CA SER A 54 -1.56 6.11 -0.21
C SER A 54 -1.48 6.73 1.18
N SER A 55 -1.28 5.91 2.20
CA SER A 55 -0.91 6.37 3.54
C SER A 55 0.45 7.10 3.58
N GLU A 56 1.31 6.88 2.59
CA GLU A 56 2.62 7.55 2.53
C GLU A 56 2.52 9.09 2.32
N VAL A 57 1.35 9.61 1.97
CA VAL A 57 1.11 11.08 1.94
C VAL A 57 1.34 11.74 3.31
N TYR A 58 1.13 11.01 4.40
CA TYR A 58 1.32 11.48 5.75
C TYR A 58 2.79 11.50 6.20
N GLY A 59 3.67 10.77 5.49
CA GLY A 59 5.09 10.64 5.84
C GLY A 59 5.30 10.07 7.24
N ASN A 60 6.18 10.70 8.01
CA ASN A 60 6.43 10.33 9.40
C ASN A 60 5.57 11.18 10.35
N PRO A 61 4.48 10.64 10.91
CA PRO A 61 3.72 11.32 11.95
C PRO A 61 4.54 11.38 13.25
N LYS A 62 4.23 12.35 14.09
CA LYS A 62 4.73 12.37 15.47
C LYS A 62 4.01 11.30 16.30
N PRO A 63 4.60 10.85 17.44
CA PRO A 63 3.97 9.85 18.29
C PRO A 63 2.57 10.23 18.80
N ASP A 64 2.32 11.52 18.99
CA ASP A 64 1.02 12.06 19.42
C ASP A 64 0.01 12.26 18.27
N GLU A 65 0.43 11.99 17.05
CA GLU A 65 -0.41 12.09 15.84
C GLU A 65 -0.93 10.71 15.34
N VAL A 66 -0.67 9.64 16.07
CA VAL A 66 -1.23 8.32 15.79
C VAL A 66 -2.33 7.96 16.79
N PRO A 67 -3.38 7.25 16.37
CA PRO A 67 -3.61 6.75 14.99
C PRO A 67 -3.86 7.88 13.99
N ILE A 68 -3.37 7.68 12.76
CA ILE A 68 -3.37 8.67 11.68
C ILE A 68 -4.79 8.85 11.13
N LYS A 69 -5.34 10.05 11.24
CA LYS A 69 -6.63 10.46 10.70
C LYS A 69 -6.48 11.13 9.33
N GLU A 70 -7.57 11.25 8.59
CA GLU A 70 -7.60 11.97 7.31
C GLU A 70 -7.20 13.45 7.43
N THR A 71 -7.37 14.01 8.62
CA THR A 71 -7.01 15.40 8.98
C THR A 71 -5.55 15.59 9.37
N ASN A 72 -4.76 14.51 9.51
CA ASN A 72 -3.35 14.63 9.80
C ASN A 72 -2.61 15.41 8.72
N PRO A 73 -1.59 16.20 9.06
CA PRO A 73 -0.80 16.94 8.09
C PRO A 73 -0.15 16.04 7.04
N ILE A 74 -0.15 16.49 5.79
CA ILE A 74 0.57 15.84 4.70
C ILE A 74 2.05 16.21 4.80
N ARG A 75 2.94 15.20 4.91
CA ARG A 75 4.39 15.35 5.09
C ARG A 75 5.15 14.32 4.25
N ALA A 76 5.01 14.40 2.93
CA ALA A 76 5.67 13.45 2.03
C ALA A 76 7.17 13.31 2.31
N ALA A 77 7.67 12.07 2.46
CA ALA A 77 9.04 11.77 2.88
C ALA A 77 9.97 11.31 1.74
N ASN A 78 9.44 11.05 0.55
CA ASN A 78 10.18 10.53 -0.59
C ASN A 78 9.47 10.90 -1.92
N PRO A 79 10.12 10.72 -3.09
CA PRO A 79 9.50 11.08 -4.38
C PRO A 79 8.20 10.31 -4.68
N TYR A 80 8.06 9.06 -4.23
CA TYR A 80 6.80 8.32 -4.36
C TYR A 80 5.69 8.99 -3.55
N SER A 81 5.93 9.29 -2.27
CA SER A 81 4.93 9.95 -1.43
C SER A 81 4.56 11.34 -1.95
N ILE A 82 5.53 12.12 -2.48
CA ILE A 82 5.27 13.40 -3.18
C ILE A 82 4.34 13.17 -4.37
N SER A 83 4.61 12.15 -5.19
CA SER A 83 3.76 11.83 -6.33
C SER A 83 2.34 11.44 -5.93
N LYS A 84 2.18 10.73 -4.82
CA LYS A 84 0.85 10.36 -4.28
C LYS A 84 0.12 11.56 -3.66
N VAL A 85 0.84 12.53 -3.09
CA VAL A 85 0.24 13.83 -2.70
C VAL A 85 -0.28 14.57 -3.93
N GLY A 86 0.49 14.66 -5.00
CA GLY A 86 0.04 15.27 -6.26
C GLY A 86 -1.20 14.57 -6.83
N HIS A 87 -1.21 13.25 -6.87
CA HIS A 87 -2.35 12.42 -7.26
C HIS A 87 -3.59 12.70 -6.38
N ASP A 88 -3.44 12.72 -5.06
CA ASP A 88 -4.49 12.95 -4.07
C ASP A 88 -5.12 14.34 -4.24
N LEU A 89 -4.29 15.38 -4.30
CA LEU A 89 -4.74 16.77 -4.47
C LEU A 89 -5.40 17.02 -5.83
N MET A 90 -4.87 16.43 -6.92
CA MET A 90 -5.51 16.51 -8.23
C MET A 90 -6.89 15.86 -8.19
N SER A 91 -7.06 14.73 -7.53
CA SER A 91 -8.35 14.06 -7.38
C SER A 91 -9.37 14.94 -6.63
N GLN A 92 -8.95 15.58 -5.54
CA GLN A 92 -9.78 16.51 -4.80
C GLN A 92 -10.15 17.74 -5.65
N TYR A 93 -9.19 18.30 -6.39
CA TYR A 93 -9.40 19.44 -7.27
C TYR A 93 -10.45 19.14 -8.36
N TYR A 94 -10.37 17.98 -9.03
CA TYR A 94 -11.33 17.63 -10.07
C TYR A 94 -12.75 17.41 -9.55
N TYR A 95 -12.89 16.97 -8.31
CA TYR A 95 -14.21 17.00 -7.65
C TYR A 95 -14.69 18.43 -7.41
N GLN A 96 -13.86 19.27 -6.79
CA GLN A 96 -14.24 20.64 -6.39
C GLN A 96 -14.52 21.53 -7.60
N ALA A 97 -13.71 21.45 -8.64
CA ALA A 97 -13.78 22.33 -9.80
C ALA A 97 -14.79 21.84 -10.86
N PHE A 98 -14.92 20.52 -11.04
CA PHE A 98 -15.68 19.95 -12.17
C PHE A 98 -16.75 18.94 -11.74
N ASN A 99 -16.91 18.72 -10.44
CA ASN A 99 -17.91 17.82 -9.88
C ASN A 99 -17.82 16.37 -10.43
N LEU A 100 -16.58 15.89 -10.71
CA LEU A 100 -16.37 14.48 -11.00
C LEU A 100 -16.65 13.66 -9.72
N LYS A 101 -17.32 12.53 -9.85
CA LYS A 101 -17.72 11.69 -8.71
C LYS A 101 -16.51 10.94 -8.12
N MET A 102 -15.63 11.68 -7.41
CA MET A 102 -14.37 11.18 -6.86
C MET A 102 -14.56 10.59 -5.47
N ILE A 103 -13.96 9.44 -5.22
CA ILE A 103 -13.75 8.86 -3.88
C ILE A 103 -12.24 8.65 -3.74
N ILE A 104 -11.62 9.29 -2.75
CA ILE A 104 -10.18 9.23 -2.56
C ILE A 104 -9.88 8.26 -1.40
N THR A 105 -9.05 7.24 -1.65
CA THR A 105 -8.70 6.25 -0.64
C THR A 105 -7.22 6.32 -0.31
N ARG A 106 -6.87 6.53 0.96
CA ARG A 106 -5.50 6.45 1.48
C ARG A 106 -5.31 5.08 2.15
N MET A 107 -4.97 4.08 1.32
CA MET A 107 -4.77 2.72 1.78
C MET A 107 -3.45 2.59 2.51
N PHE A 108 -3.48 1.96 3.69
CA PHE A 108 -2.31 1.55 4.45
C PHE A 108 -1.75 0.21 3.93
N SER A 109 -0.69 -0.30 4.57
CA SER A 109 -0.01 -1.51 4.07
C SER A 109 -0.98 -2.67 3.91
N HIS A 110 -0.98 -3.26 2.72
CA HIS A 110 -1.79 -4.43 2.40
C HIS A 110 -0.95 -5.45 1.64
N GLU A 111 -1.09 -6.71 2.01
CA GLU A 111 -0.23 -7.79 1.58
C GLU A 111 -1.07 -9.04 1.28
N GLY A 112 -0.51 -9.99 0.52
CA GLY A 112 -1.13 -11.25 0.17
C GLY A 112 -0.54 -11.83 -1.10
N SER A 113 -1.16 -12.87 -1.61
CA SER A 113 -0.77 -13.57 -2.84
C SER A 113 -0.57 -12.59 -4.01
N ARG A 114 0.40 -12.88 -4.88
CA ARG A 114 0.81 -12.08 -6.07
C ARG A 114 1.51 -10.75 -5.74
N ARG A 115 1.76 -10.45 -4.46
CA ARG A 115 2.61 -9.31 -4.12
C ARG A 115 4.02 -9.51 -4.68
N GLY A 116 4.55 -8.53 -5.41
CA GLY A 116 5.89 -8.62 -6.01
C GLY A 116 7.00 -8.75 -4.96
N LYS A 117 8.03 -9.55 -5.26
CA LYS A 117 9.20 -9.80 -4.37
C LYS A 117 10.07 -8.56 -4.07
N ILE A 118 9.74 -7.40 -4.66
CA ILE A 118 10.38 -6.12 -4.36
C ILE A 118 9.84 -5.48 -3.06
N PHE A 119 8.66 -5.90 -2.58
CA PHE A 119 8.07 -5.41 -1.34
C PHE A 119 8.52 -6.27 -0.14
N ALA A 120 8.72 -5.65 1.02
CA ALA A 120 9.41 -6.24 2.16
C ALA A 120 8.86 -7.63 2.55
N LEU A 121 7.57 -7.72 2.89
CA LEU A 121 6.98 -8.96 3.40
C LEU A 121 7.00 -10.08 2.36
N SER A 122 6.65 -9.74 1.10
CA SER A 122 6.72 -10.69 -0.01
C SER A 122 8.16 -11.10 -0.34
N SER A 123 9.14 -10.16 -0.23
CA SER A 123 10.56 -10.48 -0.36
C SER A 123 11.02 -11.48 0.70
N PHE A 124 10.58 -11.30 1.95
CA PHE A 124 10.92 -12.22 3.04
C PHE A 124 10.31 -13.61 2.79
N ALA A 125 9.03 -13.69 2.45
CA ALA A 125 8.37 -14.95 2.11
C ALA A 125 9.06 -15.66 0.95
N TYR A 126 9.43 -14.93 -0.11
CA TYR A 126 10.22 -15.48 -1.23
C TYR A 126 11.55 -16.06 -0.76
N GLN A 127 12.33 -15.31 0.04
CA GLN A 127 13.61 -15.78 0.56
C GLN A 127 13.45 -17.01 1.48
N VAL A 128 12.41 -17.03 2.33
CA VAL A 128 12.09 -18.21 3.17
C VAL A 128 11.86 -19.43 2.29
N VAL A 129 11.02 -19.30 1.26
CA VAL A 129 10.70 -20.41 0.35
C VAL A 129 11.92 -20.86 -0.48
N GLN A 130 12.80 -19.96 -0.91
CA GLN A 130 14.05 -20.34 -1.57
C GLN A 130 14.92 -21.21 -0.65
N ASN A 131 15.00 -20.88 0.63
CA ASN A 131 15.72 -21.68 1.61
C ASN A 131 15.02 -23.03 1.90
N GLU A 132 13.70 -23.09 1.93
CA GLU A 132 12.94 -24.36 2.04
C GLU A 132 13.24 -25.31 0.87
N LYS A 133 13.41 -24.76 -0.35
CA LYS A 133 13.77 -25.50 -1.56
C LYS A 133 15.27 -25.84 -1.65
N GLY A 134 16.09 -25.42 -0.69
CA GLY A 134 17.54 -25.64 -0.71
C GLY A 134 18.29 -24.78 -1.74
N LEU A 135 17.68 -23.71 -2.23
CA LEU A 135 18.23 -22.77 -3.21
C LEU A 135 18.89 -21.53 -2.58
N GLY A 136 18.84 -21.41 -1.26
CA GLY A 136 19.41 -20.31 -0.49
C GLY A 136 20.56 -20.74 0.42
N ASP A 137 21.16 -19.76 1.11
CA ASP A 137 22.26 -19.91 2.05
C ASP A 137 21.80 -19.82 3.53
N TYR A 138 20.50 -19.99 3.75
CA TYR A 138 19.83 -19.83 5.04
C TYR A 138 19.88 -18.41 5.62
N THR A 139 20.17 -17.40 4.80
CA THR A 139 20.07 -15.99 5.21
C THR A 139 18.77 -15.35 4.68
N ILE A 140 18.19 -14.46 5.49
CA ILE A 140 17.10 -13.58 5.10
C ILE A 140 17.62 -12.15 5.14
N LYS A 141 17.86 -11.59 3.98
CA LYS A 141 18.34 -10.22 3.81
C LYS A 141 17.21 -9.22 4.04
N HIS A 142 17.44 -8.24 4.90
CA HIS A 142 16.46 -7.24 5.27
C HIS A 142 17.08 -5.84 5.35
N GLY A 143 16.23 -4.80 5.32
CA GLY A 143 16.57 -3.41 5.64
C GLY A 143 16.20 -3.09 7.11
N ASN A 144 15.52 -1.95 7.32
CA ASN A 144 15.03 -1.55 8.64
C ASN A 144 13.89 -2.48 9.10
N LEU A 145 14.06 -3.11 10.26
CA LEU A 145 13.07 -3.99 10.90
C LEU A 145 12.23 -3.28 11.97
N ASP A 146 12.64 -2.10 12.42
CA ASP A 146 12.00 -1.41 13.55
C ASP A 146 10.77 -0.59 13.13
N SER A 147 10.54 -0.43 11.82
CA SER A 147 9.40 0.31 11.30
C SER A 147 8.08 -0.37 11.67
N VAL A 148 7.18 0.38 12.28
CA VAL A 148 5.85 -0.08 12.69
C VAL A 148 4.84 0.09 11.55
N ARG A 149 4.11 -0.96 11.25
CA ARG A 149 3.06 -0.99 10.20
C ARG A 149 1.80 -1.65 10.72
N THR A 150 0.68 -1.19 10.19
CA THR A 150 -0.59 -1.92 10.31
C THR A 150 -0.84 -2.65 9.00
N TYR A 151 -0.97 -3.95 9.08
CA TYR A 151 -1.15 -4.82 7.91
C TYR A 151 -2.62 -5.12 7.66
N ASN A 152 -3.00 -5.13 6.39
CA ASN A 152 -4.31 -5.52 5.90
C ASN A 152 -4.16 -6.64 4.87
N HIS A 153 -5.05 -7.61 4.87
CA HIS A 153 -5.04 -8.66 3.86
C HIS A 153 -5.54 -8.11 2.52
N ILE A 154 -4.99 -8.62 1.41
CA ILE A 154 -5.37 -8.15 0.06
C ILE A 154 -6.86 -8.32 -0.23
N ASP A 155 -7.49 -9.41 0.22
CA ASP A 155 -8.93 -9.63 0.02
C ASP A 155 -9.78 -8.59 0.76
N ASP A 156 -9.39 -8.22 1.98
CA ASP A 156 -10.06 -7.17 2.74
C ASP A 156 -9.85 -5.79 2.10
N ALA A 157 -8.66 -5.54 1.50
CA ALA A 157 -8.40 -4.33 0.75
C ALA A 157 -9.26 -4.24 -0.52
N VAL A 158 -9.38 -5.32 -1.27
CA VAL A 158 -10.24 -5.39 -2.48
C VAL A 158 -11.71 -5.19 -2.11
N HIS A 159 -12.17 -5.84 -1.02
CA HIS A 159 -13.53 -5.65 -0.51
C HIS A 159 -13.79 -4.19 -0.08
N ALA A 160 -12.81 -3.54 0.56
CA ALA A 160 -12.91 -2.12 0.91
C ALA A 160 -13.08 -1.23 -0.34
N TYR A 161 -12.33 -1.44 -1.41
CA TYR A 161 -12.49 -0.69 -2.66
C TYR A 161 -13.86 -0.90 -3.31
N TRP A 162 -14.41 -2.12 -3.23
CA TRP A 162 -15.76 -2.40 -3.71
C TRP A 162 -16.81 -1.63 -2.91
N LEU A 163 -16.76 -1.69 -1.58
CA LEU A 163 -17.67 -0.97 -0.69
C LEU A 163 -17.55 0.56 -0.84
N ALA A 164 -16.35 1.08 -1.16
CA ALA A 164 -16.16 2.50 -1.36
C ALA A 164 -17.07 3.05 -2.46
N VAL A 165 -17.22 2.34 -3.58
CA VAL A 165 -18.10 2.75 -4.68
C VAL A 165 -19.57 2.81 -4.27
N ASP A 166 -20.00 1.85 -3.45
CA ASP A 166 -21.40 1.68 -3.06
C ASP A 166 -21.82 2.61 -1.91
N LYS A 167 -20.88 2.95 -1.01
CA LYS A 167 -21.21 3.57 0.28
C LYS A 167 -20.57 4.94 0.52
N CYS A 168 -19.42 5.24 -0.07
CA CYS A 168 -18.67 6.45 0.25
C CYS A 168 -19.23 7.70 -0.44
N ASP A 169 -19.08 8.84 0.21
CA ASP A 169 -19.49 10.13 -0.34
C ASP A 169 -18.43 10.62 -1.34
N TYR A 170 -18.91 11.29 -2.40
CA TYR A 170 -18.03 11.87 -3.38
C TYR A 170 -17.32 13.11 -2.85
N GLY A 171 -16.05 13.28 -3.22
CA GLY A 171 -15.18 14.35 -2.77
C GLY A 171 -14.47 14.08 -1.46
N GLU A 172 -14.83 12.99 -0.77
CA GLU A 172 -14.28 12.64 0.53
C GLU A 172 -13.03 11.75 0.43
N VAL A 173 -12.16 11.92 1.43
CA VAL A 173 -10.96 11.11 1.62
C VAL A 173 -11.22 10.10 2.74
N TYR A 174 -10.78 8.87 2.55
CA TYR A 174 -10.93 7.79 3.50
C TYR A 174 -9.62 7.05 3.74
N ASN A 175 -9.21 6.96 5.01
CA ASN A 175 -8.14 6.06 5.43
C ASN A 175 -8.67 4.62 5.52
N ILE A 176 -7.93 3.68 4.93
CA ILE A 176 -8.28 2.26 4.96
C ILE A 176 -7.07 1.46 5.41
N GLY A 177 -7.19 0.79 6.54
CA GLY A 177 -6.14 -0.07 7.10
C GLY A 177 -6.71 -1.17 7.99
N GLY A 178 -5.91 -2.22 8.15
CA GLY A 178 -6.24 -3.36 9.00
C GLY A 178 -6.20 -3.03 10.50
N ASP A 179 -6.26 -4.07 11.32
CA ASP A 179 -6.24 -3.95 12.78
C ASP A 179 -4.94 -4.47 13.41
N TYR A 180 -4.14 -5.22 12.64
CA TYR A 180 -2.93 -5.82 13.17
C TYR A 180 -1.73 -4.91 12.95
N THR A 181 -1.19 -4.38 14.05
CA THR A 181 -0.04 -3.48 14.05
C THR A 181 1.16 -4.18 14.70
N CYS A 182 2.30 -4.20 14.01
CA CYS A 182 3.55 -4.73 14.53
C CYS A 182 4.75 -4.10 13.83
N THR A 183 5.95 -4.41 14.28
CA THR A 183 7.18 -4.06 13.54
C THR A 183 7.33 -4.94 12.29
N VAL A 184 8.10 -4.45 11.33
CA VAL A 184 8.51 -5.28 10.17
C VAL A 184 9.28 -6.51 10.63
N GLY A 185 10.02 -6.39 11.74
CA GLY A 185 10.75 -7.49 12.38
C GLY A 185 9.83 -8.58 12.92
N ASP A 186 8.76 -8.20 13.62
CA ASP A 186 7.76 -9.16 14.13
C ASP A 186 7.08 -9.91 12.98
N ALA A 187 6.75 -9.20 11.89
CA ALA A 187 6.16 -9.82 10.71
C ALA A 187 7.13 -10.79 10.00
N LEU A 188 8.44 -10.47 9.97
CA LEU A 188 9.46 -11.39 9.48
C LEU A 188 9.59 -12.61 10.40
N ASP A 189 9.58 -12.44 11.72
CA ASP A 189 9.65 -13.55 12.67
C ASP A 189 8.44 -14.48 12.53
N MET A 190 7.27 -13.93 12.27
CA MET A 190 6.08 -14.71 11.99
C MET A 190 6.23 -15.56 10.71
N LEU A 191 6.79 -15.01 9.62
CA LEU A 191 7.11 -15.77 8.40
C LEU A 191 8.12 -16.88 8.67
N ILE A 192 9.21 -16.57 9.40
CA ILE A 192 10.24 -17.54 9.75
C ILE A 192 9.65 -18.68 10.57
N SER A 193 8.78 -18.39 11.54
CA SER A 193 8.17 -19.40 12.41
C SER A 193 7.35 -20.46 11.66
N ARG A 194 6.83 -20.10 10.48
CA ARG A 194 6.05 -20.96 9.59
C ARG A 194 6.88 -21.76 8.58
N SER A 195 8.20 -21.55 8.59
CA SER A 195 9.11 -22.24 7.67
C SER A 195 9.44 -23.65 8.16
N THR A 196 9.57 -24.58 7.21
CA THR A 196 10.08 -25.95 7.47
C THR A 196 11.56 -25.97 7.85
N VAL A 197 12.31 -24.89 7.60
CA VAL A 197 13.74 -24.75 7.91
C VAL A 197 14.02 -23.64 8.91
N LYS A 198 13.03 -23.24 9.71
CA LYS A 198 13.06 -22.08 10.62
C LYS A 198 14.32 -22.02 11.50
N ASP A 199 14.78 -23.18 12.03
CA ASP A 199 15.91 -23.26 12.96
C ASP A 199 17.28 -22.98 12.30
N LYS A 200 17.32 -22.94 10.96
CA LYS A 200 18.53 -22.64 10.17
C LYS A 200 18.57 -21.19 9.71
N LEU A 201 17.41 -20.52 9.60
CA LEU A 201 17.31 -19.19 9.02
C LEU A 201 17.94 -18.13 9.93
N LYS A 202 18.70 -17.22 9.33
CA LYS A 202 19.36 -16.10 10.00
C LYS A 202 18.97 -14.79 9.35
N LYS A 203 18.57 -13.80 10.14
CA LYS A 203 18.32 -12.42 9.67
C LYS A 203 19.65 -11.71 9.46
N VAL A 204 19.86 -11.10 8.29
CA VAL A 204 21.10 -10.39 7.93
C VAL A 204 20.72 -9.02 7.36
N LEU A 205 21.25 -7.96 7.98
CA LEU A 205 21.10 -6.59 7.47
C LEU A 205 21.82 -6.49 6.12
N ASP A 206 21.06 -6.04 5.10
CA ASP A 206 21.59 -5.72 3.79
C ASP A 206 21.58 -4.18 3.64
N PRO A 207 22.75 -3.52 3.61
CA PRO A 207 22.82 -2.06 3.51
C PRO A 207 22.12 -1.49 2.26
N ASP A 208 22.08 -2.24 1.16
CA ASP A 208 21.42 -1.83 -0.07
C ASP A 208 19.89 -1.76 0.06
N ARG A 209 19.33 -2.35 1.11
CA ARG A 209 17.90 -2.30 1.46
C ARG A 209 17.56 -1.20 2.46
N VAL A 210 18.53 -0.45 2.93
CA VAL A 210 18.32 0.70 3.82
C VAL A 210 18.04 1.92 2.97
N ARG A 211 16.88 2.55 3.19
CA ARG A 211 16.45 3.73 2.42
C ARG A 211 17.08 5.02 2.98
N PRO A 212 17.34 6.04 2.13
CA PRO A 212 17.81 7.35 2.59
C PRO A 212 16.86 8.02 3.57
N THR A 213 15.56 7.86 3.37
CA THR A 213 14.49 8.25 4.28
C THR A 213 13.51 7.11 4.43
N ASP A 214 13.12 6.79 5.65
CA ASP A 214 12.14 5.75 5.93
C ASP A 214 10.98 6.32 6.74
N ILE A 215 9.79 5.85 6.44
CA ILE A 215 8.60 6.14 7.23
C ILE A 215 8.53 5.05 8.30
N THR A 216 8.75 5.43 9.56
CA THR A 216 8.92 4.46 10.65
C THR A 216 7.64 4.11 11.39
N LEU A 217 6.59 4.95 11.27
CA LEU A 217 5.35 4.78 12.02
C LEU A 217 4.12 4.98 11.13
N GLN A 218 3.33 3.91 10.93
CA GLN A 218 2.09 3.97 10.15
C GLN A 218 0.98 3.15 10.80
N ILE A 219 0.19 3.81 11.66
CA ILE A 219 -0.97 3.24 12.35
C ILE A 219 -2.21 4.04 11.92
N PRO A 220 -3.15 3.45 11.16
CA PRO A 220 -4.34 4.14 10.66
C PRO A 220 -5.41 4.36 11.72
N ASP A 221 -6.14 5.46 11.60
CA ASP A 221 -7.52 5.56 12.04
C ASP A 221 -8.42 5.34 10.81
N SER A 222 -9.12 4.23 10.76
CA SER A 222 -10.07 3.90 9.68
C SER A 222 -11.53 4.06 10.11
N THR A 223 -11.78 4.76 11.22
CA THR A 223 -13.12 4.91 11.82
C THR A 223 -14.10 5.51 10.82
N LYS A 224 -13.72 6.59 10.13
CA LYS A 224 -14.57 7.25 9.13
C LYS A 224 -15.04 6.28 8.03
N PHE A 225 -14.13 5.46 7.49
CA PHE A 225 -14.46 4.48 6.48
C PHE A 225 -15.34 3.36 7.02
N ARG A 226 -15.05 2.86 8.22
CA ARG A 226 -15.80 1.77 8.89
C ARG A 226 -17.22 2.18 9.23
N GLU A 227 -17.39 3.38 9.80
CA GLU A 227 -18.73 3.91 10.10
C GLU A 227 -19.57 4.10 8.85
N LYS A 228 -18.93 4.58 7.76
CA LYS A 228 -19.62 4.83 6.50
C LYS A 228 -20.04 3.54 5.77
N THR A 229 -19.19 2.51 5.80
CA THR A 229 -19.34 1.32 4.96
C THR A 229 -19.77 0.06 5.70
N GLY A 230 -19.56 0.01 7.01
CA GLY A 230 -19.65 -1.22 7.81
C GLY A 230 -18.48 -2.18 7.61
N TRP A 231 -17.44 -1.78 6.84
CA TRP A 231 -16.27 -2.60 6.55
C TRP A 231 -15.48 -2.93 7.81
N LYS A 232 -15.01 -4.16 7.89
CA LYS A 232 -14.05 -4.63 8.90
C LYS A 232 -13.07 -5.59 8.25
N PRO A 233 -11.77 -5.56 8.64
CA PRO A 233 -10.84 -6.60 8.21
C PRO A 233 -11.26 -7.94 8.81
N THR A 234 -11.11 -9.01 8.04
CA THR A 234 -11.51 -10.37 8.41
C THR A 234 -10.32 -11.29 8.58
N LYS A 235 -9.15 -10.91 8.04
CA LYS A 235 -7.92 -11.67 8.04
C LYS A 235 -6.80 -10.89 8.72
N GLY A 236 -6.00 -11.58 9.52
CA GLY A 236 -4.86 -11.03 10.24
C GLY A 236 -3.51 -11.25 9.54
N LEU A 237 -2.43 -10.98 10.28
CA LEU A 237 -1.07 -11.17 9.76
C LEU A 237 -0.73 -12.65 9.54
N GLU A 238 -1.37 -13.55 10.28
CA GLU A 238 -1.17 -14.99 10.13
C GLU A 238 -1.58 -15.47 8.75
N GLU A 239 -2.80 -15.13 8.35
CA GLU A 239 -3.33 -15.46 7.03
C GLU A 239 -2.53 -14.78 5.91
N ILE A 240 -2.07 -13.55 6.12
CA ILE A 240 -1.18 -12.86 5.18
C ILE A 240 0.12 -13.63 4.98
N CYS A 241 0.76 -14.09 6.08
CA CYS A 241 2.00 -14.85 6.02
C CYS A 241 1.81 -16.20 5.32
N ASP A 242 0.73 -16.90 5.64
CA ASP A 242 0.40 -18.19 5.04
C ASP A 242 0.15 -18.02 3.54
N ASP A 243 -0.66 -17.06 3.12
CA ASP A 243 -0.93 -16.75 1.70
C ASP A 243 0.33 -16.39 0.91
N LEU A 244 1.24 -15.62 1.50
CA LEU A 244 2.50 -15.24 0.85
C LEU A 244 3.43 -16.45 0.69
N LEU A 245 3.58 -17.27 1.74
CA LEU A 245 4.41 -18.48 1.68
C LEU A 245 3.85 -19.48 0.68
N ASP A 246 2.55 -19.74 0.70
CA ASP A 246 1.89 -20.68 -0.20
C ASP A 246 1.98 -20.21 -1.66
N TYR A 247 1.81 -18.90 -1.90
CA TYR A 247 2.00 -18.33 -3.22
C TYR A 247 3.41 -18.62 -3.77
N TRP A 248 4.47 -18.35 -2.99
CA TRP A 248 5.85 -18.56 -3.44
C TRP A 248 6.24 -20.04 -3.49
N ARG A 249 5.63 -20.91 -2.67
CA ARG A 249 5.81 -22.37 -2.74
C ARG A 249 5.24 -22.94 -4.03
N ASN A 250 4.09 -22.42 -4.48
CA ASN A 250 3.31 -22.96 -5.60
C ASN A 250 3.70 -22.38 -6.97
N ILE A 251 4.25 -21.15 -7.03
CA ILE A 251 4.60 -20.53 -8.33
C ILE A 251 5.80 -21.17 -9.02
N GLY A 252 6.61 -21.95 -8.30
CA GLY A 252 7.84 -22.52 -8.88
C GLY A 252 8.86 -21.43 -9.30
N ASP A 253 9.85 -21.81 -10.12
CA ASP A 253 10.97 -20.94 -10.53
C ASP A 253 10.61 -20.00 -11.71
N LEU A 254 9.38 -19.53 -11.79
CA LEU A 254 8.88 -18.71 -12.91
C LEU A 254 9.33 -17.24 -12.86
N TYR A 255 10.17 -16.84 -11.86
CA TYR A 255 10.69 -15.47 -11.75
C TYR A 255 12.12 -15.43 -11.21
#